data_f4ea7a229783a016e643c1a3bebd0ed8
#
_entry.id   f4ea7a229783a016e643c1a3bebd0ed8
#
_cell.length_a   1.000
_cell.length_b   1.000
_cell.length_c   1.000
_cell.angle_alpha   90.00
_cell.angle_beta   90.00
_cell.angle_gamma   90.00
#
_symmetry.space_group_name_H-M   'P 1'
#
loop_
_entity.id
_entity.type
_entity.pdbx_description
1 polymer ?
#
loop_
_entity_poly.entity_id
_entity_poly.type
_entity_poly.pdbx_seq_one_letter_code
_entity_poly.pdbx_strand_id
1 'polypeptide(L)' 'MKDLIEFLARALVDSPDKVSVESFEEDDGTVVYEVRVAEDDVGKVIGRSGRTVNALRAVVRAAAMRDARRVLVDVVD' A
#
# COMPACT_ATOMS: atom_id res chain seq x y z
N MET A 1 -5.83 -1.50 9.24
CA MET A 1 -4.89 -0.91 8.27
C MET A 1 -4.91 -1.61 6.91
N LYS A 2 -4.88 -2.92 6.90
CA LYS A 2 -4.93 -3.70 5.67
C LYS A 2 -6.16 -3.35 4.81
N ASP A 3 -7.33 -3.26 5.42
CA ASP A 3 -8.56 -2.95 4.71
C ASP A 3 -8.54 -1.56 4.07
N LEU A 4 -7.95 -0.59 4.76
CA LEU A 4 -7.77 0.76 4.22
C LEU A 4 -6.89 0.73 2.97
N ILE A 5 -5.78 0.02 3.04
CA ILE A 5 -4.84 -0.07 1.92
C ILE A 5 -5.50 -0.77 0.72
N GLU A 6 -6.23 -1.86 0.97
CA GLU A 6 -6.99 -2.54 -0.09
C GLU A 6 -8.00 -1.61 -0.76
N PHE A 7 -8.75 -0.87 0.05
CA PHE A 7 -9.75 0.06 -0.47
C PHE A 7 -9.11 1.11 -1.38
N LEU A 8 -8.01 1.70 -0.92
CA LEU A 8 -7.32 2.74 -1.69
C LEU A 8 -6.71 2.17 -2.97
N ALA A 9 -6.09 1.00 -2.90
CA ALA A 9 -5.50 0.36 -4.06
C ALA A 9 -6.56 0.01 -5.11
N ARG A 10 -7.68 -0.54 -4.68
CA ARG A 10 -8.77 -0.90 -5.60
C ARG A 10 -9.35 0.32 -6.31
N ALA A 11 -9.37 1.46 -5.63
CA ALA A 11 -9.86 2.70 -6.22
C ALA A 11 -8.94 3.25 -7.32
N LEU A 12 -7.67 2.84 -7.33
CA LEU A 12 -6.66 3.37 -8.25
C LEU A 12 -6.44 2.51 -9.49
N VAL A 13 -6.88 1.26 -9.49
CA VAL A 13 -6.53 0.29 -10.53
C VAL A 13 -7.70 0.00 -11.45
N ASP A 14 -7.40 -0.59 -12.62
CA ASP A 14 -8.42 -1.05 -13.56
C ASP A 14 -8.90 -2.47 -13.26
N SER A 15 -8.08 -3.25 -12.56
CA SER A 15 -8.41 -4.64 -12.22
C SER A 15 -8.46 -4.83 -10.71
N PRO A 16 -9.50 -4.29 -10.05
CA PRO A 16 -9.58 -4.36 -8.58
C PRO A 16 -9.68 -5.79 -8.04
N ASP A 17 -10.17 -6.72 -8.83
CA ASP A 17 -10.24 -8.13 -8.45
C ASP A 17 -8.86 -8.77 -8.27
N LYS A 18 -7.81 -8.15 -8.81
CA LYS A 18 -6.44 -8.64 -8.69
C LYS A 18 -5.65 -7.98 -7.56
N VAL A 19 -6.27 -7.08 -6.83
CA VAL A 19 -5.63 -6.43 -5.68
C VAL A 19 -5.64 -7.36 -4.50
N SER A 20 -4.48 -7.54 -3.88
CA SER A 20 -4.36 -8.23 -2.60
C SER A 20 -3.33 -7.51 -1.74
N VAL A 21 -3.52 -7.56 -0.44
CA VAL A 21 -2.59 -6.94 0.51
C VAL A 21 -2.20 -7.98 1.54
N GLU A 22 -0.91 -8.13 1.74
CA GLU A 22 -0.36 -8.99 2.78
C GLU A 22 0.50 -8.15 3.71
N SER A 23 0.55 -8.54 4.97
CA SER A 23 1.35 -7.85 5.96
C SER A 23 2.37 -8.79 6.57
N PHE A 24 3.55 -8.24 6.80
CA PHE A 24 4.66 -8.95 7.44
C PHE A 24 5.20 -8.08 8.56
N GLU A 25 5.52 -8.69 9.70
CA GLU A 25 6.16 -7.98 10.79
C GLU A 25 7.64 -8.33 10.82
N GLU A 26 8.48 -7.31 10.79
CA GLU A 26 9.93 -7.49 10.88
C GLU A 26 10.37 -7.60 12.35
N ASP A 27 11.62 -8.03 12.55
CA ASP A 27 12.14 -8.28 13.90
C ASP A 27 12.11 -7.05 14.81
N ASP A 28 12.23 -5.86 14.19
CA ASP A 28 12.22 -4.59 14.93
C ASP A 28 10.80 -4.05 15.17
N GLY A 29 9.77 -4.82 14.80
CA GLY A 29 8.38 -4.40 14.98
C GLY A 29 7.81 -3.60 13.80
N THR A 30 8.61 -3.33 12.77
CA THR A 30 8.11 -2.67 11.56
C THR A 30 7.12 -3.58 10.85
N VAL A 31 5.98 -3.03 10.43
CA VAL A 31 4.98 -3.76 9.65
C VAL A 31 5.13 -3.37 8.18
N VAL A 32 5.33 -4.35 7.33
CA VAL A 32 5.42 -4.14 5.88
C VAL A 32 4.12 -4.61 5.24
N TYR A 33 3.48 -3.73 4.50
CA TYR A 33 2.29 -4.07 3.71
C TYR A 33 2.72 -4.21 2.25
N GLU A 34 2.55 -5.40 1.72
CA GLU A 34 2.83 -5.68 0.32
C GLU A 34 1.52 -5.62 -0.46
N VAL A 35 1.42 -4.65 -1.35
CA VAL A 35 0.23 -4.43 -2.17
C VAL A 35 0.49 -5.04 -3.53
N ARG A 36 -0.23 -6.10 -3.85
CA ARG A 36 -0.11 -6.78 -5.13
C ARG A 36 -1.24 -6.33 -6.05
N VAL A 37 -0.89 -5.95 -7.26
CA VAL A 37 -1.85 -5.49 -8.27
C VAL A 37 -1.53 -6.17 -9.60
N ALA A 38 -2.43 -6.06 -10.59
CA ALA A 38 -2.14 -6.53 -11.92
C ALA A 38 -0.91 -5.80 -12.48
N GLU A 39 -0.11 -6.48 -13.27
CA GLU A 39 1.11 -5.91 -13.85
C GLU A 39 0.84 -4.57 -14.55
N ASP A 40 -0.25 -4.50 -15.31
CA ASP A 40 -0.60 -3.28 -16.04
C ASP A 40 -1.02 -2.13 -15.13
N ASP A 41 -1.34 -2.42 -13.88
CA ASP A 41 -1.82 -1.43 -12.92
C ASP A 41 -0.72 -0.87 -12.01
N VAL A 42 0.47 -1.47 -12.01
CA VAL A 42 1.56 -1.02 -11.16
C VAL A 42 1.85 0.47 -11.36
N GLY A 43 1.94 0.91 -12.60
CA GLY A 43 2.20 2.31 -12.90
C GLY A 43 1.12 3.26 -12.40
N LYS A 44 -0.12 2.80 -12.31
CA LYS A 44 -1.24 3.62 -11.81
C LYS A 44 -1.17 3.83 -10.31
N VAL A 45 -0.72 2.81 -9.58
CA VAL A 45 -0.58 2.91 -8.13
C VAL A 45 0.66 3.74 -7.77
N ILE A 46 1.73 3.61 -8.52
CA ILE A 46 2.94 4.40 -8.29
C ILE A 46 2.69 5.85 -8.68
N GLY A 47 2.09 6.06 -9.85
CA GLY A 47 1.81 7.39 -10.37
C GLY A 47 3.06 8.08 -10.94
N ARG A 48 2.84 9.24 -11.56
CA ARG A 48 3.92 10.00 -12.18
C ARG A 48 4.90 10.45 -11.11
N SER A 49 6.18 10.11 -11.28
CA SER A 49 7.25 10.45 -10.34
C SER A 49 6.97 9.97 -8.92
N GLY A 50 6.20 8.89 -8.78
CA GLY A 50 5.89 8.31 -7.47
C GLY A 50 4.87 9.09 -6.65
N ARG A 51 4.15 10.03 -7.23
CA ARG A 51 3.22 10.90 -6.48
C ARG A 51 2.08 10.12 -5.83
N THR A 52 1.49 9.17 -6.56
CA THR A 52 0.36 8.42 -6.03
C THR A 52 0.80 7.51 -4.89
N VAL A 53 1.88 6.76 -5.06
CA VAL A 53 2.37 5.87 -4.01
C VAL A 53 2.85 6.66 -2.79
N ASN A 54 3.43 7.85 -2.99
CA ASN A 54 3.85 8.68 -1.87
C ASN A 54 2.65 9.23 -1.10
N ALA A 55 1.58 9.59 -1.80
CA ALA A 55 0.34 10.02 -1.15
C ALA A 55 -0.28 8.88 -0.35
N LEU A 56 -0.29 7.67 -0.93
CA LEU A 56 -0.77 6.48 -0.23
C LEU A 56 0.03 6.23 1.04
N ARG A 57 1.37 6.32 0.94
CA ARG A 57 2.25 6.14 2.09
C ARG A 57 1.99 7.18 3.17
N ALA A 58 1.72 8.43 2.79
CA ALA A 58 1.42 9.49 3.76
C ALA A 58 0.14 9.19 4.53
N VAL A 59 -0.90 8.72 3.85
CA VAL A 59 -2.16 8.33 4.51
C VAL A 59 -1.94 7.18 5.48
N VAL A 60 -1.21 6.15 5.04
CA VAL A 60 -0.94 4.98 5.86
C VAL A 60 -0.11 5.34 7.09
N ARG A 61 0.91 6.19 6.91
CA ARG A 61 1.74 6.64 8.03
C ARG A 61 0.93 7.42 9.05
N ALA A 62 0.04 8.30 8.58
CA ALA A 62 -0.82 9.08 9.48
C ALA A 62 -1.73 8.16 10.30
N ALA A 63 -2.29 7.14 9.68
CA ALA A 63 -3.13 6.16 10.38
C ALA A 63 -2.30 5.33 11.37
N ALA A 64 -1.07 4.96 11.00
CA ALA A 64 -0.19 4.15 11.83
C ALA A 64 0.34 4.91 13.06
N MET A 65 0.38 6.23 13.00
CA MET A 65 0.82 7.05 14.15
C MET A 65 -0.01 6.79 15.42
N ARG A 66 -1.26 6.42 15.25
CA ARG A 66 -2.14 6.11 16.38
C ARG A 66 -1.63 4.89 17.16
N ASP A 67 -1.00 3.95 16.47
CA ASP A 67 -0.51 2.71 17.04
C ASP A 67 0.97 2.77 17.39
N ALA A 68 1.61 3.93 17.16
CA ALA A 68 3.04 4.13 17.38
C ALA A 68 3.90 3.09 16.64
N ARG A 69 3.45 2.65 15.47
CA ARG A 69 4.16 1.64 14.66
C ARG A 69 4.82 2.25 13.45
N ARG A 70 5.97 1.68 13.09
CA ARG A 70 6.60 1.98 11.81
C ARG A 70 5.95 1.09 10.74
N VAL A 71 5.55 1.71 9.64
CA VAL A 71 4.86 1.01 8.57
C VAL A 71 5.53 1.33 7.24
N LEU A 72 5.75 0.30 6.43
CA LEU A 72 6.23 0.43 5.06
C LEU A 72 5.19 -0.14 4.11
N VAL A 73 5.09 0.45 2.92
CA VAL A 73 4.18 -0.02 1.88
C VAL A 73 4.97 -0.26 0.60
N ASP A 74 4.92 -1.49 0.12
CA ASP A 74 5.55 -1.89 -1.14
C ASP A 74 4.48 -2.28 -2.15
N VAL A 75 4.67 -1.87 -3.40
CA VAL A 75 3.78 -2.22 -4.50
C VAL A 75 4.49 -3.24 -5.38
N VAL A 76 3.83 -4.36 -5.63
CA VAL A 76 4.38 -5.45 -6.45
C VAL A 76 3.33 -5.94 -7.45
N ASP A 77 3.78 -6.68 -8.45
CA ASP A 77 2.88 -7.29 -9.43
C ASP A 77 2.75 -8.82 -9.27
#